data_8264fbc46316fc2fd35f56ebc3bbcda7
#
_entry.id   8264fbc46316fc2fd35f56ebc3bbcda7
#
_cell.length_a   1.000
_cell.length_b   1.000
_cell.length_c   1.000
_cell.angle_alpha   90.00
_cell.angle_beta   90.00
_cell.angle_gamma   90.00
#
_symmetry.space_group_name_H-M   'P 1'
#
loop_
_entity.id
_entity.type
_entity.pdbx_description
1 polymer ?
#
loop_
_entity_poly.entity_id
_entity_poly.type
_entity_poly.pdbx_seq_one_letter_code
_entity_poly.pdbx_strand_id
1 'polypeptide(L)'
;MNTTKFSLTAIIGLFLFVQGLFAQDNQVNMFIKYDFEHIADSTKKEAPITRSMYLYIGNGNAFYSMAPMEKNKEQGALHISMDAIDQSDGLVNLYTPFGTGESPCLVTMLGQLYKVYPNKNYKIDWAITEEKRDIGGYGCIKAIGQFGGRTYEAWFTEEIPFPVGPWKLNGLPGAILEAKDLTNEVRFRYAGLDKVADKMPLMEIDKLPELPYEKYRKAMENSKADKLGAMMAQLPAGATVKFKTQDGREISQEQAEALMKESEKNKQKFQLNNPVERTIK
;
A
#
# COMPACT_ATOMS: atom_id res chain seq x y z
N MET A 1 -49.54 65.04 6.49
CA MET A 1 -49.36 63.79 5.77
C MET A 1 -47.84 63.50 5.79
N ASN A 2 -47.38 62.72 6.76
CA ASN A 2 -45.98 62.40 6.94
C ASN A 2 -45.72 61.05 6.33
N THR A 3 -44.92 60.99 5.25
CA THR A 3 -44.43 59.76 4.67
C THR A 3 -43.09 59.38 5.28
N THR A 4 -43.13 58.39 6.14
CA THR A 4 -41.92 57.76 6.74
C THR A 4 -41.23 56.88 5.72
N LYS A 5 -40.02 57.25 5.29
CA LYS A 5 -39.15 56.42 4.46
C LYS A 5 -38.42 55.39 5.35
N PHE A 6 -38.72 54.11 5.18
CA PHE A 6 -37.94 53.02 5.72
C PHE A 6 -36.69 52.83 4.87
N SER A 7 -35.54 53.09 5.47
CA SER A 7 -34.23 52.73 4.92
C SER A 7 -33.91 51.28 5.24
N LEU A 8 -33.85 50.43 4.22
CA LEU A 8 -33.45 49.04 4.32
C LEU A 8 -31.93 48.99 4.26
N THR A 9 -31.26 48.94 5.39
CA THR A 9 -29.80 48.75 5.46
C THR A 9 -29.51 47.26 5.31
N ALA A 10 -29.10 46.85 4.10
CA ALA A 10 -28.63 45.52 3.84
C ALA A 10 -27.25 45.31 4.54
N ILE A 11 -27.23 44.52 5.58
CA ILE A 11 -25.98 44.02 6.20
C ILE A 11 -25.46 42.91 5.32
N ILE A 12 -24.52 43.24 4.42
CA ILE A 12 -23.72 42.25 3.68
C ILE A 12 -22.70 41.72 4.69
N GLY A 13 -23.02 40.60 5.31
CA GLY A 13 -22.07 39.81 6.08
C GLY A 13 -21.00 39.24 5.17
N LEU A 14 -19.82 39.87 5.17
CA LEU A 14 -18.61 39.36 4.52
C LEU A 14 -18.15 38.11 5.26
N PHE A 15 -18.61 36.95 4.84
CA PHE A 15 -18.04 35.67 5.24
C PHE A 15 -16.65 35.57 4.59
N LEU A 16 -15.63 36.06 5.31
CA LEU A 16 -14.25 35.76 5.03
C LEU A 16 -14.05 34.23 5.31
N PHE A 17 -14.20 33.43 4.30
CA PHE A 17 -13.71 32.07 4.29
C PHE A 17 -12.19 32.15 4.36
N VAL A 18 -11.67 32.18 5.58
CA VAL A 18 -10.24 31.91 5.81
C VAL A 18 -10.04 30.44 5.42
N GLN A 19 -9.73 30.20 4.16
CA GLN A 19 -9.11 28.96 3.75
C GLN A 19 -7.72 28.98 4.41
N GLY A 20 -7.67 28.48 5.64
CA GLY A 20 -6.40 28.11 6.23
C GLY A 20 -5.73 27.15 5.24
N LEU A 21 -4.65 27.61 4.64
CA LEU A 21 -3.65 26.75 4.03
C LEU A 21 -3.14 25.86 5.17
N PHE A 22 -3.86 24.77 5.45
CA PHE A 22 -3.29 23.67 6.16
C PHE A 22 -2.22 23.11 5.22
N ALA A 23 -0.99 23.54 5.42
CA ALA A 23 0.15 22.77 4.96
C ALA A 23 -0.14 21.33 5.41
N GLN A 24 -0.38 20.45 4.47
CA GLN A 24 -0.70 19.07 4.75
C GLN A 24 0.55 18.49 5.41
N ASP A 25 0.50 18.41 6.75
CA ASP A 25 1.60 17.90 7.56
C ASP A 25 1.62 16.39 7.31
N ASN A 26 2.44 15.95 6.35
CA ASN A 26 2.60 14.56 5.91
C ASN A 26 3.25 13.71 7.01
N GLN A 27 2.73 13.79 8.23
CA GLN A 27 3.25 13.05 9.37
C GLN A 27 2.40 11.83 9.66
N VAL A 28 3.07 10.72 9.93
CA VAL A 28 2.43 9.51 10.42
C VAL A 28 2.07 9.71 11.90
N ASN A 29 0.81 9.48 12.24
CA ASN A 29 0.28 9.61 13.58
C ASN A 29 0.11 8.25 14.27
N MET A 30 -0.18 7.22 13.50
CA MET A 30 -0.41 5.86 13.98
C MET A 30 -0.18 4.83 12.87
N PHE A 31 -0.06 3.58 13.25
CA PHE A 31 -0.11 2.49 12.29
C PHE A 31 -0.94 1.31 12.81
N ILE A 32 -1.57 0.61 11.88
CA ILE A 32 -2.29 -0.64 12.13
C ILE A 32 -1.42 -1.77 11.58
N LYS A 33 -1.22 -2.80 12.39
CA LYS A 33 -0.54 -4.03 12.00
C LYS A 33 -1.57 -5.08 11.60
N TYR A 34 -1.29 -5.80 10.53
CA TYR A 34 -2.11 -6.91 10.05
C TYR A 34 -1.27 -8.17 9.90
N ASP A 35 -1.86 -9.30 10.22
CA ASP A 35 -1.42 -10.60 9.76
C ASP A 35 -2.13 -10.90 8.43
N PHE A 36 -1.38 -10.84 7.36
CA PHE A 36 -1.84 -11.16 6.02
C PHE A 36 -1.62 -12.64 5.72
N GLU A 37 -2.63 -13.26 5.12
CA GLU A 37 -2.59 -14.65 4.69
C GLU A 37 -3.22 -14.78 3.30
N HIS A 38 -2.55 -15.51 2.42
CA HIS A 38 -2.98 -15.71 1.04
C HIS A 38 -2.69 -17.11 0.54
N ILE A 39 -3.71 -17.82 0.09
CA ILE A 39 -3.59 -19.09 -0.62
C ILE A 39 -3.26 -18.79 -2.08
N ALA A 40 -1.98 -18.57 -2.38
CA ALA A 40 -1.53 -18.15 -3.70
C ALA A 40 -1.50 -19.32 -4.71
N ASP A 41 -1.39 -20.56 -4.23
CA ASP A 41 -1.50 -21.79 -5.03
C ASP A 41 -2.79 -22.52 -4.63
N SER A 42 -3.80 -22.49 -5.49
CA SER A 42 -5.11 -23.12 -5.24
C SER A 42 -5.05 -24.63 -5.05
N THR A 43 -3.94 -25.27 -5.45
CA THR A 43 -3.70 -26.71 -5.26
C THR A 43 -3.02 -27.04 -3.93
N LYS A 44 -2.54 -26.02 -3.19
CA LYS A 44 -1.81 -26.15 -1.91
C LYS A 44 -2.43 -25.25 -0.85
N LYS A 45 -3.69 -25.49 -0.56
CA LYS A 45 -4.47 -24.65 0.39
C LYS A 45 -3.93 -24.67 1.82
N GLU A 46 -3.21 -25.72 2.18
CA GLU A 46 -2.57 -25.92 3.47
C GLU A 46 -1.25 -25.16 3.65
N ALA A 47 -0.74 -24.56 2.57
CA ALA A 47 0.52 -23.80 2.57
C ALA A 47 0.30 -22.34 2.15
N PRO A 48 -0.46 -21.54 2.93
CA PRO A 48 -0.68 -20.13 2.61
C PRO A 48 0.61 -19.32 2.76
N ILE A 49 0.72 -18.27 1.97
CA ILE A 49 1.71 -17.23 2.18
C ILE A 49 1.26 -16.38 3.37
N THR A 50 2.10 -16.22 4.37
CA THR A 50 1.84 -15.37 5.55
C THR A 50 2.83 -14.22 5.60
N ARG A 51 2.36 -13.00 5.97
CA ARG A 51 3.19 -11.80 6.11
C ARG A 51 2.63 -10.90 7.21
N SER A 52 3.52 -10.23 7.94
CA SER A 52 3.12 -9.07 8.74
C SER A 52 3.09 -7.83 7.85
N MET A 53 2.01 -7.07 7.90
CA MET A 53 1.79 -5.89 7.08
C MET A 53 1.50 -4.69 7.98
N TYR A 54 1.89 -3.51 7.55
CA TYR A 54 1.76 -2.27 8.31
C TYR A 54 1.03 -1.23 7.47
N LEU A 55 -0.01 -0.63 8.02
CA LEU A 55 -0.75 0.50 7.45
C LEU A 55 -0.45 1.74 8.28
N TYR A 56 0.41 2.60 7.78
CA TYR A 56 0.76 3.89 8.39
C TYR A 56 -0.26 4.92 7.98
N ILE A 57 -0.80 5.65 8.95
CA ILE A 57 -1.88 6.62 8.74
C ILE A 57 -1.37 8.00 9.13
N GLY A 58 -1.43 8.92 8.16
CA GLY A 58 -1.08 10.32 8.31
C GLY A 58 -2.29 11.23 8.14
N ASN A 59 -2.02 12.54 8.02
CA ASN A 59 -3.05 13.56 7.83
C ASN A 59 -3.45 13.65 6.35
N GLY A 60 -4.42 12.82 5.93
CA GLY A 60 -4.95 12.85 4.56
C GLY A 60 -4.41 11.75 3.64
N ASN A 61 -3.56 10.86 4.13
CA ASN A 61 -3.03 9.74 3.37
C ASN A 61 -2.67 8.55 4.24
N ALA A 62 -2.49 7.39 3.60
CA ALA A 62 -1.99 6.20 4.25
C ALA A 62 -0.92 5.53 3.39
N PHE A 63 -0.06 4.76 4.03
CA PHE A 63 0.98 3.98 3.39
C PHE A 63 0.97 2.54 3.90
N TYR A 64 0.82 1.58 2.98
CA TYR A 64 0.77 0.16 3.28
C TYR A 64 2.05 -0.54 2.86
N SER A 65 2.74 -1.21 3.80
CA SER A 65 4.06 -1.81 3.57
C SER A 65 4.24 -3.11 4.34
N MET A 66 5.15 -3.97 3.85
CA MET A 66 5.59 -5.18 4.57
C MET A 66 6.64 -4.87 5.65
N ALA A 67 7.39 -3.80 5.52
CA ALA A 67 8.45 -3.48 6.44
C ALA A 67 7.97 -2.51 7.52
N PRO A 68 8.37 -2.70 8.79
CA PRO A 68 8.22 -1.64 9.77
C PRO A 68 9.02 -0.42 9.29
N MET A 69 8.44 0.76 9.48
CA MET A 69 9.13 2.01 9.21
C MET A 69 10.22 2.20 10.26
N GLU A 70 11.46 2.19 9.85
CA GLU A 70 12.59 2.53 10.70
C GLU A 70 12.94 4.02 10.51
N LYS A 71 13.09 4.72 11.64
CA LYS A 71 13.58 6.09 11.64
C LYS A 71 15.06 6.05 11.23
N ASN A 72 15.38 6.46 10.03
CA ASN A 72 16.77 6.68 9.67
C ASN A 72 17.30 7.88 10.47
N LYS A 73 18.18 7.60 11.46
CA LYS A 73 18.74 8.60 12.38
C LYS A 73 19.55 9.69 11.66
N GLU A 74 20.04 9.41 10.45
CA GLU A 74 20.91 10.33 9.71
C GLU A 74 20.15 11.25 8.74
N GLN A 75 18.97 10.89 8.27
CA GLN A 75 18.25 11.66 7.24
C GLN A 75 16.84 12.08 7.64
N GLY A 76 16.32 11.65 8.80
CA GLY A 76 14.98 12.04 9.27
C GLY A 76 13.81 11.58 8.37
N ALA A 77 14.11 10.86 7.29
CA ALA A 77 13.15 10.40 6.32
C ALA A 77 12.93 8.89 6.41
N LEU A 78 11.76 8.47 5.97
CA LEU A 78 11.35 7.09 5.87
C LEU A 78 12.26 6.32 4.93
N HIS A 79 12.91 5.27 5.43
CA HIS A 79 13.66 4.34 4.59
C HIS A 79 12.77 3.14 4.27
N ILE A 80 12.42 3.02 2.98
CA ILE A 80 11.75 1.82 2.47
C ILE A 80 12.83 0.83 2.11
N SER A 81 12.87 -0.32 2.79
CA SER A 81 13.82 -1.37 2.45
C SER A 81 13.61 -1.83 1.01
N MET A 82 14.67 -1.79 0.20
CA MET A 82 14.65 -2.26 -1.19
C MET A 82 14.28 -3.74 -1.28
N ASP A 83 14.60 -4.55 -0.26
CA ASP A 83 14.28 -5.98 -0.22
C ASP A 83 12.75 -6.23 -0.15
N ALA A 84 12.01 -5.28 0.42
CA ALA A 84 10.55 -5.34 0.47
C ALA A 84 9.89 -5.12 -0.91
N ILE A 85 10.59 -4.44 -1.83
CA ILE A 85 10.05 -4.10 -3.17
C ILE A 85 10.13 -5.30 -4.11
N ASP A 86 11.16 -6.15 -3.98
CA ASP A 86 11.43 -7.25 -4.93
C ASP A 86 10.55 -8.51 -4.69
N GLN A 87 9.91 -8.63 -3.52
CA GLN A 87 9.15 -9.84 -3.16
C GLN A 87 7.63 -9.71 -3.32
N SER A 88 7.15 -8.60 -3.85
CA SER A 88 5.73 -8.33 -3.84
C SER A 88 5.08 -8.44 -5.22
N ASP A 89 4.07 -9.28 -5.30
CA ASP A 89 3.13 -9.36 -6.44
C ASP A 89 2.21 -8.10 -6.53
N GLY A 90 2.76 -6.89 -6.31
CA GLY A 90 2.00 -5.65 -6.27
C GLY A 90 1.22 -5.41 -4.97
N LEU A 91 1.55 -6.13 -3.90
CA LEU A 91 0.83 -6.09 -2.61
C LEU A 91 1.40 -5.05 -1.63
N VAL A 92 2.53 -4.44 -1.93
CA VAL A 92 3.27 -3.62 -0.97
C VAL A 92 3.61 -2.24 -1.51
N ASN A 93 3.96 -1.35 -0.58
CA ASN A 93 4.31 0.03 -0.86
C ASN A 93 3.20 0.79 -1.59
N LEU A 94 1.96 0.60 -1.10
CA LEU A 94 0.79 1.32 -1.59
C LEU A 94 0.63 2.63 -0.83
N TYR A 95 0.58 3.72 -1.56
CA TYR A 95 0.24 5.03 -1.04
C TYR A 95 -1.21 5.35 -1.38
N THR A 96 -2.02 5.69 -0.39
CA THR A 96 -3.45 5.96 -0.59
C THR A 96 -3.79 7.35 -0.06
N PRO A 97 -3.93 8.35 -0.95
CA PRO A 97 -4.53 9.63 -0.58
C PRO A 97 -6.01 9.42 -0.23
N PHE A 98 -6.48 10.05 0.85
CA PHE A 98 -7.86 9.85 1.27
C PHE A 98 -8.84 10.45 0.26
N GLY A 99 -9.91 9.71 -0.02
CA GLY A 99 -11.01 10.17 -0.89
C GLY A 99 -10.72 10.20 -2.38
N THR A 100 -9.53 9.79 -2.85
CA THR A 100 -9.19 9.82 -4.28
C THR A 100 -9.61 8.55 -5.02
N GLY A 101 -9.78 7.42 -4.33
CA GLY A 101 -9.98 6.12 -4.96
C GLY A 101 -8.74 5.64 -5.73
N GLU A 102 -7.56 6.16 -5.41
CA GLU A 102 -6.29 5.80 -6.02
C GLU A 102 -5.36 5.20 -4.97
N SER A 103 -4.63 4.17 -5.35
CA SER A 103 -3.58 3.58 -4.52
C SER A 103 -2.38 3.25 -5.40
N PRO A 104 -1.56 4.25 -5.75
CA PRO A 104 -0.34 3.99 -6.51
C PRO A 104 0.62 3.11 -5.72
N CYS A 105 1.28 2.21 -6.43
CA CYS A 105 2.43 1.49 -5.93
C CYS A 105 3.68 2.38 -6.02
N LEU A 106 4.51 2.39 -4.99
CA LEU A 106 5.83 2.98 -5.05
C LEU A 106 6.82 1.93 -5.54
N VAL A 107 7.50 2.22 -6.63
CA VAL A 107 8.46 1.30 -7.25
C VAL A 107 9.78 2.01 -7.49
N THR A 108 10.89 1.31 -7.28
CA THR A 108 12.21 1.81 -7.66
C THR A 108 12.62 1.24 -9.01
N MET A 109 13.01 2.11 -9.93
CA MET A 109 13.54 1.72 -11.23
C MET A 109 14.74 2.61 -11.58
N LEU A 110 15.87 1.99 -11.94
CA LEU A 110 17.13 2.68 -12.24
C LEU A 110 17.57 3.66 -11.13
N GLY A 111 17.41 3.24 -9.86
CA GLY A 111 17.80 4.05 -8.70
C GLY A 111 16.87 5.22 -8.38
N GLN A 112 15.79 5.41 -9.13
CA GLN A 112 14.78 6.45 -8.88
C GLN A 112 13.45 5.84 -8.45
N LEU A 113 12.76 6.49 -7.50
CA LEU A 113 11.45 6.11 -7.02
C LEU A 113 10.36 6.73 -7.89
N TYR A 114 9.35 5.93 -8.23
CA TYR A 114 8.21 6.33 -9.06
C TYR A 114 6.88 5.95 -8.41
N LYS A 115 5.84 6.71 -8.76
CA LYS A 115 4.45 6.31 -8.57
C LYS A 115 3.98 5.54 -9.80
N VAL A 116 3.41 4.36 -9.60
CA VAL A 116 2.78 3.55 -10.65
C VAL A 116 1.34 3.29 -10.26
N TYR A 117 0.42 3.55 -11.16
CA TYR A 117 -1.02 3.35 -10.95
C TYR A 117 -1.49 2.12 -11.73
N PRO A 118 -1.53 0.92 -11.11
CA PRO A 118 -2.07 -0.28 -11.77
C PRO A 118 -3.55 -0.14 -12.08
N ASN A 119 -4.28 0.51 -11.18
CA ASN A 119 -5.71 0.82 -11.30
C ASN A 119 -5.90 2.30 -10.99
N LYS A 120 -6.53 3.03 -11.89
CA LYS A 120 -6.93 4.43 -11.67
C LYS A 120 -8.41 4.50 -11.33
N ASN A 121 -8.77 5.40 -10.42
CA ASN A 121 -10.16 5.75 -10.10
C ASN A 121 -11.04 4.55 -9.71
N TYR A 122 -10.51 3.60 -8.93
CA TYR A 122 -11.35 2.54 -8.42
C TYR A 122 -12.10 3.00 -7.16
N LYS A 123 -13.33 2.56 -7.08
CA LYS A 123 -14.19 2.71 -5.92
C LYS A 123 -14.79 1.36 -5.57
N ILE A 124 -14.76 1.02 -4.30
CA ILE A 124 -15.43 -0.17 -3.80
C ILE A 124 -16.81 0.27 -3.30
N ASP A 125 -17.87 -0.25 -3.90
CA ASP A 125 -19.23 -0.04 -3.42
C ASP A 125 -19.50 -1.01 -2.27
N TRP A 126 -19.40 -0.48 -1.05
CA TRP A 126 -19.60 -1.24 0.17
C TRP A 126 -21.08 -1.27 0.58
N ALA A 127 -21.62 -2.46 0.79
CA ALA A 127 -22.89 -2.68 1.47
C ALA A 127 -22.62 -2.86 2.97
N ILE A 128 -22.87 -1.82 3.75
CA ILE A 128 -22.73 -1.85 5.23
C ILE A 128 -23.92 -2.62 5.80
N THR A 129 -23.65 -3.53 6.74
CA THR A 129 -24.67 -4.36 7.40
C THR A 129 -24.92 -3.90 8.83
N GLU A 130 -25.86 -4.53 9.53
CA GLU A 130 -26.13 -4.27 10.95
C GLU A 130 -25.25 -5.13 11.87
N GLU A 131 -24.48 -6.06 11.33
CA GLU A 131 -23.64 -6.96 12.11
C GLU A 131 -22.50 -6.21 12.79
N LYS A 132 -22.32 -6.46 14.07
CA LYS A 132 -21.29 -5.83 14.90
C LYS A 132 -20.50 -6.86 15.67
N ARG A 133 -19.21 -6.57 15.88
CA ARG A 133 -18.34 -7.33 16.79
C ARG A 133 -17.22 -6.45 17.34
N ASP A 134 -16.60 -6.87 18.43
CA ASP A 134 -15.37 -6.25 18.92
C ASP A 134 -14.14 -6.86 18.22
N ILE A 135 -13.19 -6.01 17.83
CA ILE A 135 -11.88 -6.39 17.31
C ILE A 135 -10.83 -5.52 17.97
N GLY A 136 -10.02 -6.12 18.84
CA GLY A 136 -8.94 -5.40 19.51
C GLY A 136 -9.40 -4.26 20.43
N GLY A 137 -10.61 -4.33 20.94
CA GLY A 137 -11.23 -3.31 21.79
C GLY A 137 -11.97 -2.22 21.03
N TYR A 138 -12.12 -2.36 19.70
CA TYR A 138 -12.86 -1.43 18.84
C TYR A 138 -14.20 -2.04 18.41
N GLY A 139 -15.28 -1.27 18.55
CA GLY A 139 -16.58 -1.65 18.01
C GLY A 139 -16.58 -1.60 16.49
N CYS A 140 -16.66 -2.76 15.84
CA CYS A 140 -16.60 -2.87 14.39
C CYS A 140 -17.95 -3.22 13.78
N ILE A 141 -18.20 -2.70 12.58
CA ILE A 141 -19.37 -2.93 11.75
C ILE A 141 -18.91 -3.69 10.51
N LYS A 142 -19.73 -4.66 10.07
CA LYS A 142 -19.45 -5.45 8.87
C LYS A 142 -19.90 -4.72 7.61
N ALA A 143 -19.10 -4.86 6.56
CA ALA A 143 -19.45 -4.44 5.20
C ALA A 143 -19.03 -5.50 4.18
N ILE A 144 -19.77 -5.57 3.06
CA ILE A 144 -19.50 -6.47 1.95
C ILE A 144 -19.25 -5.61 0.70
N GLY A 145 -18.18 -5.91 -0.04
CA GLY A 145 -17.84 -5.18 -1.27
C GLY A 145 -17.12 -6.05 -2.28
N GLN A 146 -17.14 -5.63 -3.54
CA GLN A 146 -16.45 -6.34 -4.62
C GLN A 146 -15.22 -5.54 -5.06
N PHE A 147 -14.08 -6.22 -5.12
CA PHE A 147 -12.86 -5.63 -5.63
C PHE A 147 -11.90 -6.70 -6.20
N GLY A 148 -11.26 -6.38 -7.31
CA GLY A 148 -10.24 -7.24 -7.92
C GLY A 148 -10.73 -8.66 -8.22
N GLY A 149 -11.98 -8.82 -8.68
CA GLY A 149 -12.59 -10.12 -8.99
C GLY A 149 -12.89 -10.99 -7.78
N ARG A 150 -12.90 -10.41 -6.56
CA ARG A 150 -13.28 -11.07 -5.30
C ARG A 150 -14.36 -10.28 -4.58
N THR A 151 -15.18 -10.98 -3.80
CA THR A 151 -16.10 -10.38 -2.83
C THR A 151 -15.45 -10.43 -1.47
N TYR A 152 -15.31 -9.27 -0.84
CA TYR A 152 -14.71 -9.14 0.48
C TYR A 152 -15.77 -8.91 1.56
N GLU A 153 -15.60 -9.56 2.70
CA GLU A 153 -16.19 -9.21 3.98
C GLU A 153 -15.16 -8.38 4.74
N ALA A 154 -15.50 -7.15 5.10
CA ALA A 154 -14.66 -6.24 5.84
C ALA A 154 -15.32 -5.84 7.17
N TRP A 155 -14.51 -5.66 8.21
CA TRP A 155 -14.91 -5.15 9.51
C TRP A 155 -14.18 -3.85 9.76
N PHE A 156 -14.93 -2.77 9.87
CA PHE A 156 -14.38 -1.43 10.04
C PHE A 156 -14.91 -0.78 11.32
N THR A 157 -14.16 0.19 11.84
CA THR A 157 -14.54 0.97 13.01
C THR A 157 -14.53 2.46 12.72
N GLU A 158 -15.59 3.16 13.16
CA GLU A 158 -15.68 4.61 13.09
C GLU A 158 -14.88 5.32 14.21
N GLU A 159 -14.42 4.56 15.22
CA GLU A 159 -13.53 5.07 16.27
C GLU A 159 -12.16 5.50 15.73
N ILE A 160 -11.78 4.99 14.57
CA ILE A 160 -10.62 5.41 13.78
C ILE A 160 -11.16 6.03 12.48
N PRO A 161 -11.48 7.34 12.47
CA PRO A 161 -12.29 7.97 11.42
C PRO A 161 -11.50 8.29 10.14
N PHE A 162 -10.73 7.33 9.67
CA PHE A 162 -9.98 7.40 8.42
C PHE A 162 -10.48 6.34 7.45
N PRO A 163 -10.81 6.69 6.18
CA PRO A 163 -11.38 5.77 5.20
C PRO A 163 -10.30 4.85 4.60
N VAL A 164 -9.55 4.15 5.44
CA VAL A 164 -8.38 3.34 5.10
C VAL A 164 -8.57 1.87 5.46
N GLY A 165 -7.73 1.03 4.87
CA GLY A 165 -7.70 -0.38 5.19
C GLY A 165 -6.47 -1.08 4.61
N PRO A 166 -6.34 -2.38 4.83
CA PRO A 166 -5.21 -3.13 4.33
C PRO A 166 -5.24 -3.20 2.80
N TRP A 167 -4.06 -3.17 2.19
CA TRP A 167 -3.87 -3.23 0.75
C TRP A 167 -4.65 -2.12 0.03
N LYS A 168 -5.50 -2.46 -0.94
CA LYS A 168 -6.34 -1.52 -1.70
C LYS A 168 -7.76 -1.41 -1.13
N LEU A 169 -8.06 -2.09 -0.03
CA LEU A 169 -9.39 -2.05 0.59
C LEU A 169 -9.54 -0.75 1.39
N ASN A 170 -10.37 0.17 0.89
CA ASN A 170 -10.61 1.47 1.51
C ASN A 170 -12.02 1.98 1.21
N GLY A 171 -12.36 3.18 1.68
CA GLY A 171 -13.60 3.88 1.32
C GLY A 171 -14.78 3.64 2.25
N LEU A 172 -14.62 2.87 3.35
CA LEU A 172 -15.58 2.81 4.44
C LEU A 172 -15.45 4.05 5.35
N PRO A 173 -16.47 4.45 6.11
CA PRO A 173 -16.43 5.64 6.98
C PRO A 173 -15.55 5.46 8.23
N GLY A 174 -14.54 4.61 8.17
CA GLY A 174 -13.59 4.33 9.22
C GLY A 174 -12.54 3.31 8.78
N ALA A 175 -11.59 3.01 9.67
CA ALA A 175 -10.51 2.09 9.36
C ALA A 175 -11.00 0.63 9.33
N ILE A 176 -10.63 -0.09 8.27
CA ILE A 176 -10.87 -1.53 8.16
C ILE A 176 -9.83 -2.26 9.02
N LEU A 177 -10.27 -2.92 10.08
CA LEU A 177 -9.39 -3.69 10.96
C LEU A 177 -9.19 -5.13 10.48
N GLU A 178 -10.22 -5.72 9.91
CA GLU A 178 -10.13 -7.06 9.32
C GLU A 178 -10.85 -7.10 7.98
N ALA A 179 -10.31 -7.91 7.07
CA ALA A 179 -10.99 -8.24 5.82
C ALA A 179 -10.61 -9.64 5.35
N LYS A 180 -11.53 -10.30 4.68
CA LYS A 180 -11.29 -11.58 4.01
C LYS A 180 -12.15 -11.68 2.77
N ASP A 181 -11.70 -12.40 1.76
CA ASP A 181 -12.59 -12.78 0.68
C ASP A 181 -13.52 -13.93 1.10
N LEU A 182 -14.66 -14.06 0.43
CA LEU A 182 -15.68 -15.08 0.80
C LEU A 182 -15.17 -16.51 0.63
N THR A 183 -14.11 -16.74 -0.12
CA THR A 183 -13.46 -18.06 -0.29
C THR A 183 -12.42 -18.34 0.78
N ASN A 184 -12.14 -17.38 1.68
CA ASN A 184 -11.09 -17.42 2.70
C ASN A 184 -9.68 -17.67 2.13
N GLU A 185 -9.44 -17.28 0.89
CA GLU A 185 -8.14 -17.40 0.23
C GLU A 185 -7.23 -16.19 0.46
N VAL A 186 -7.85 -15.04 0.73
CA VAL A 186 -7.16 -13.78 1.09
C VAL A 186 -7.71 -13.30 2.41
N ARG A 187 -6.84 -13.10 3.40
CA ARG A 187 -7.24 -12.67 4.76
C ARG A 187 -6.28 -11.62 5.29
N PHE A 188 -6.84 -10.59 5.90
CA PHE A 188 -6.15 -9.55 6.66
C PHE A 188 -6.74 -9.56 8.06
N ARG A 189 -5.96 -9.94 9.07
CA ARG A 189 -6.39 -9.96 10.47
C ARG A 189 -5.69 -8.86 11.24
N TYR A 190 -6.44 -8.18 12.10
CA TYR A 190 -5.89 -7.18 13.00
C TYR A 190 -4.87 -7.81 13.95
N ALA A 191 -3.69 -7.23 14.01
CA ALA A 191 -2.59 -7.66 14.87
C ALA A 191 -2.09 -6.58 15.84
N GLY A 192 -2.78 -5.43 15.87
CA GLY A 192 -2.49 -4.33 16.79
C GLY A 192 -2.53 -2.97 16.13
N LEU A 193 -2.63 -1.93 16.97
CA LEU A 193 -2.53 -0.53 16.59
C LEU A 193 -1.57 0.16 17.55
N ASP A 194 -0.61 0.90 17.01
CA ASP A 194 0.32 1.71 17.79
C ASP A 194 0.29 3.17 17.31
N LYS A 195 0.43 4.10 18.28
CA LYS A 195 0.63 5.51 17.98
C LYS A 195 2.12 5.75 17.76
N VAL A 196 2.42 6.55 16.75
CA VAL A 196 3.81 6.96 16.50
C VAL A 196 4.14 8.12 17.43
N ALA A 197 5.01 7.86 18.42
CA ALA A 197 5.38 8.85 19.44
C ALA A 197 6.15 10.04 18.86
N ASP A 198 7.04 9.76 17.93
CA ASP A 198 7.79 10.78 17.20
C ASP A 198 7.13 10.96 15.83
N LYS A 199 6.67 12.16 15.54
CA LYS A 199 6.13 12.49 14.22
C LYS A 199 7.13 12.10 13.13
N MET A 200 6.79 11.09 12.35
CA MET A 200 7.62 10.67 11.21
C MET A 200 7.05 11.30 9.95
N PRO A 201 7.85 12.10 9.21
CA PRO A 201 7.38 12.60 7.94
C PRO A 201 7.21 11.42 6.98
N LEU A 202 6.01 11.28 6.41
CA LEU A 202 5.86 10.54 5.16
C LEU A 202 6.67 11.28 4.10
N MET A 203 7.43 10.55 3.31
CA MET A 203 8.12 11.11 2.15
C MET A 203 7.12 11.92 1.30
N GLU A 204 7.58 13.00 0.67
CA GLU A 204 6.76 13.81 -0.25
C GLU A 204 6.42 13.01 -1.52
N ILE A 205 5.58 12.00 -1.34
CA ILE A 205 5.21 11.04 -2.39
C ILE A 205 4.51 11.75 -3.55
N ASP A 206 3.79 12.83 -3.26
CA ASP A 206 3.09 13.61 -4.29
C ASP A 206 4.04 14.21 -5.33
N LYS A 207 5.27 14.52 -4.92
CA LYS A 207 6.32 15.07 -5.82
C LYS A 207 7.05 14.01 -6.64
N LEU A 208 6.82 12.71 -6.37
CA LEU A 208 7.47 11.65 -7.13
C LEU A 208 6.95 11.62 -8.57
N PRO A 209 7.82 11.34 -9.55
CA PRO A 209 7.41 11.18 -10.94
C PRO A 209 6.50 9.98 -11.11
N GLU A 210 5.56 10.09 -12.04
CA GLU A 210 4.70 8.99 -12.45
C GLU A 210 5.39 8.17 -13.54
N LEU A 211 5.31 6.84 -13.38
CA LEU A 211 5.71 5.90 -14.41
C LEU A 211 4.46 5.21 -14.98
N PRO A 212 4.20 5.29 -16.28
CA PRO A 212 3.08 4.58 -16.88
C PRO A 212 3.11 3.09 -16.58
N TYR A 213 1.98 2.52 -16.15
CA TYR A 213 1.89 1.11 -15.73
C TYR A 213 2.39 0.15 -16.80
N GLU A 214 2.07 0.39 -18.08
CA GLU A 214 2.54 -0.45 -19.19
C GLU A 214 4.07 -0.44 -19.36
N LYS A 215 4.71 0.72 -19.13
CA LYS A 215 6.18 0.78 -19.12
C LYS A 215 6.78 -0.02 -17.96
N TYR A 216 6.19 0.13 -16.77
CA TYR A 216 6.59 -0.64 -15.60
C TYR A 216 6.42 -2.15 -15.84
N ARG A 217 5.24 -2.58 -16.31
CA ARG A 217 4.92 -3.98 -16.59
C ARG A 217 5.92 -4.59 -17.59
N LYS A 218 6.17 -3.88 -18.69
CA LYS A 218 7.14 -4.31 -19.71
C LYS A 218 8.57 -4.41 -19.17
N ALA A 219 8.98 -3.45 -18.33
CA ALA A 219 10.29 -3.50 -17.68
C ALA A 219 10.39 -4.70 -16.73
N MET A 220 9.34 -4.99 -15.95
CA MET A 220 9.30 -6.13 -15.05
C MET A 220 9.29 -7.48 -15.82
N GLU A 221 8.59 -7.57 -16.94
CA GLU A 221 8.62 -8.76 -17.80
C GLU A 221 10.02 -9.01 -18.38
N ASN A 222 10.68 -7.95 -18.86
CA ASN A 222 12.06 -8.05 -19.34
C ASN A 222 13.05 -8.41 -18.21
N SER A 223 12.86 -7.84 -17.01
CA SER A 223 13.67 -8.16 -15.84
C SER A 223 13.52 -9.61 -15.37
N LYS A 224 12.34 -10.21 -15.54
CA LYS A 224 12.14 -11.65 -15.26
C LYS A 224 12.94 -12.54 -16.21
N ALA A 225 13.15 -12.10 -17.45
CA ALA A 225 13.93 -12.84 -18.43
C ALA A 225 15.44 -12.75 -18.19
N ASP A 226 15.92 -11.60 -17.68
CA ASP A 226 17.34 -11.37 -17.36
C ASP A 226 17.48 -10.57 -16.04
N LYS A 227 17.31 -11.30 -14.94
CA LYS A 227 17.29 -10.70 -13.60
C LYS A 227 18.62 -10.08 -13.20
N LEU A 228 19.71 -10.75 -13.55
CA LEU A 228 21.05 -10.28 -13.21
C LEU A 228 21.46 -9.11 -14.11
N GLY A 229 21.20 -9.16 -15.42
CA GLY A 229 21.44 -8.04 -16.33
C GLY A 229 20.66 -6.80 -15.94
N ALA A 230 19.39 -6.96 -15.55
CA ALA A 230 18.58 -5.84 -15.05
C ALA A 230 19.13 -5.24 -13.75
N MET A 231 19.65 -6.07 -12.83
CA MET A 231 20.29 -5.61 -11.59
C MET A 231 21.62 -4.89 -11.91
N MET A 232 22.44 -5.45 -12.80
CA MET A 232 23.70 -4.85 -13.22
C MET A 232 23.50 -3.50 -13.92
N ALA A 233 22.45 -3.37 -14.74
CA ALA A 233 22.10 -2.12 -15.42
C ALA A 233 21.69 -0.98 -14.48
N GLN A 234 21.35 -1.28 -13.22
CA GLN A 234 21.01 -0.29 -12.20
C GLN A 234 22.21 0.26 -11.46
N LEU A 235 23.40 -0.30 -11.69
CA LEU A 235 24.62 0.13 -11.01
C LEU A 235 25.25 1.34 -11.69
N PRO A 236 25.90 2.23 -10.92
CA PRO A 236 26.68 3.33 -11.49
C PRO A 236 27.75 2.80 -12.45
N ALA A 237 28.04 3.55 -13.52
CA ALA A 237 29.10 3.21 -14.44
C ALA A 237 30.44 3.04 -13.69
N GLY A 238 31.10 1.90 -13.89
CA GLY A 238 32.36 1.56 -13.21
C GLY A 238 32.22 0.90 -11.83
N ALA A 239 31.00 0.61 -11.37
CA ALA A 239 30.79 -0.15 -10.14
C ALA A 239 31.33 -1.58 -10.27
N THR A 240 32.10 -2.03 -9.29
CA THR A 240 32.58 -3.42 -9.19
C THR A 240 31.61 -4.20 -8.33
N VAL A 241 31.01 -5.25 -8.90
CA VAL A 241 30.08 -6.13 -8.19
C VAL A 241 30.81 -7.39 -7.72
N LYS A 242 30.67 -7.70 -6.43
CA LYS A 242 31.13 -8.96 -5.84
C LYS A 242 29.92 -9.78 -5.46
N PHE A 243 29.82 -10.97 -6.01
CA PHE A 243 28.76 -11.92 -5.64
C PHE A 243 29.22 -12.78 -4.49
N LYS A 244 28.35 -12.95 -3.49
CA LYS A 244 28.60 -13.82 -2.33
C LYS A 244 27.41 -14.73 -2.09
N THR A 245 27.69 -15.96 -1.70
CA THR A 245 26.68 -16.90 -1.19
C THR A 245 26.24 -16.51 0.23
N GLN A 246 25.16 -17.09 0.75
CA GLN A 246 24.67 -16.82 2.12
C GLN A 246 25.69 -17.15 3.19
N ASP A 247 26.61 -18.10 2.94
CA ASP A 247 27.73 -18.46 3.83
C ASP A 247 28.97 -17.55 3.65
N GLY A 248 28.86 -16.49 2.83
CA GLY A 248 29.87 -15.45 2.65
C GLY A 248 30.95 -15.77 1.62
N ARG A 249 30.92 -16.91 0.91
CA ARG A 249 31.89 -17.24 -0.15
C ARG A 249 31.71 -16.34 -1.36
N GLU A 250 32.81 -15.78 -1.88
CA GLU A 250 32.80 -15.09 -3.16
C GLU A 250 32.61 -16.08 -4.32
N ILE A 251 31.75 -15.75 -5.26
CA ILE A 251 31.43 -16.54 -6.43
C ILE A 251 31.53 -15.68 -7.69
N SER A 252 31.74 -16.33 -8.84
CA SER A 252 31.76 -15.64 -10.14
C SER A 252 30.33 -15.21 -10.55
N GLN A 253 30.26 -14.27 -11.50
CA GLN A 253 28.99 -13.87 -12.11
C GLN A 253 28.24 -15.07 -12.70
N GLU A 254 28.93 -15.95 -13.41
CA GLU A 254 28.36 -17.16 -14.03
C GLU A 254 27.77 -18.10 -12.96
N GLN A 255 28.46 -18.27 -11.83
CA GLN A 255 27.94 -19.04 -10.69
C GLN A 255 26.70 -18.38 -10.06
N ALA A 256 26.70 -17.06 -9.94
CA ALA A 256 25.53 -16.31 -9.44
C ALA A 256 24.32 -16.47 -10.39
N GLU A 257 24.51 -16.39 -11.71
CA GLU A 257 23.48 -16.65 -12.71
C GLU A 257 22.92 -18.08 -12.62
N ALA A 258 23.79 -19.07 -12.47
CA ALA A 258 23.39 -20.47 -12.33
C ALA A 258 22.53 -20.67 -11.06
N LEU A 259 22.94 -20.11 -9.91
CA LEU A 259 22.20 -20.17 -8.65
C LEU A 259 20.84 -19.48 -8.75
N MET A 260 20.78 -18.31 -9.42
CA MET A 260 19.52 -17.63 -9.66
C MET A 260 18.57 -18.45 -10.52
N LYS A 261 19.04 -19.03 -11.61
CA LYS A 261 18.25 -19.93 -12.49
C LYS A 261 17.74 -21.17 -11.75
N GLU A 262 18.57 -21.75 -10.88
CA GLU A 262 18.16 -22.88 -10.05
C GLU A 262 17.11 -22.49 -9.01
N SER A 263 17.28 -21.33 -8.36
CA SER A 263 16.29 -20.77 -7.44
C SER A 263 14.95 -20.52 -8.13
N GLU A 264 14.96 -20.02 -9.36
CA GLU A 264 13.72 -19.81 -10.14
C GLU A 264 13.05 -21.13 -10.54
N LYS A 265 13.82 -22.15 -10.94
CA LYS A 265 13.26 -23.50 -11.16
C LYS A 265 12.58 -24.06 -9.92
N ASN A 266 13.13 -23.80 -8.74
CA ASN A 266 12.53 -24.21 -7.48
C ASN A 266 11.29 -23.39 -7.12
N LYS A 267 11.24 -22.09 -7.48
CA LYS A 267 10.02 -21.24 -7.35
C LYS A 267 8.91 -21.68 -8.31
N GLN A 268 9.23 -22.18 -9.50
CA GLN A 268 8.23 -22.70 -10.46
C GLN A 268 7.47 -23.95 -9.96
N LYS A 269 7.97 -24.63 -8.91
CA LYS A 269 7.21 -25.71 -8.25
C LYS A 269 6.01 -25.19 -7.44
N PHE A 270 5.98 -23.89 -7.14
CA PHE A 270 4.86 -23.22 -6.50
C PHE A 270 4.10 -22.41 -7.55
N GLN A 271 2.91 -22.85 -7.91
CA GLN A 271 2.11 -22.18 -8.92
C GLN A 271 1.34 -21.01 -8.29
N LEU A 272 1.73 -19.79 -8.61
CA LEU A 272 0.95 -18.59 -8.26
C LEU A 272 -0.27 -18.48 -9.20
N ASN A 273 -1.21 -19.41 -9.07
CA ASN A 273 -2.40 -19.49 -9.94
C ASN A 273 -3.64 -18.81 -9.34
N ASN A 274 -3.53 -18.27 -8.15
CA ASN A 274 -4.61 -17.61 -7.43
C ASN A 274 -4.16 -16.22 -6.92
N PRO A 275 -4.04 -15.21 -7.79
CA PRO A 275 -3.60 -13.87 -7.40
C PRO A 275 -4.61 -13.20 -6.46
N VAL A 276 -4.13 -12.29 -5.60
CA VAL A 276 -4.99 -11.49 -4.71
C VAL A 276 -5.96 -10.64 -5.53
N GLU A 277 -5.47 -10.02 -6.60
CA GLU A 277 -6.28 -9.30 -7.58
C GLU A 277 -6.46 -10.16 -8.83
N ARG A 278 -7.66 -10.65 -9.04
CA ARG A 278 -8.02 -11.43 -10.23
C ARG A 278 -8.35 -10.49 -11.37
N THR A 279 -7.77 -10.70 -12.53
CA THR A 279 -8.15 -9.95 -13.72
C THR A 279 -9.58 -10.30 -14.09
N ILE A 280 -10.47 -9.31 -14.12
CA ILE A 280 -11.81 -9.47 -14.69
C ILE A 280 -11.59 -9.55 -16.22
N LYS A 281 -11.87 -10.72 -16.80
CA LYS A 281 -11.84 -10.92 -18.25
C LYS A 281 -13.02 -10.24 -18.93
#